data_28260ef919d5442a95294bfa12249769
#
_entry.id   28260ef919d5442a95294bfa12249769
#
_cell.length_a   1.000
_cell.length_b   1.000
_cell.length_c   1.000
_cell.angle_alpha   90.00
_cell.angle_beta   90.00
_cell.angle_gamma   90.00
#
_symmetry.space_group_name_H-M   'P 1'
#
loop_
_entity.id
_entity.type
_entity.pdbx_description
1 polymer ?
#
loop_
_entity_poly.entity_id
_entity_poly.type
_entity_poly.pdbx_seq_one_letter_code
_entity_poly.pdbx_strand_id
1 'polypeptide(L)'
;VGVSNYGIGELDQVTRATGQAPQVNQIPWAPTLYDATLLAQHRERGVVLEGYSPLKNTDLRHPVLAKIAADHGVTPAQVVVRWHVDHEVVVIPKSVTPERIAANFDVLGFSLAEEELRRIDGLSGSRRR
;
A
#
# COMPACT_ATOMS: atom_id res chain seq x y z
N VAL A 1 -19.71 4.06 -1.96
CA VAL A 1 -19.78 2.60 -1.93
C VAL A 1 -18.43 2.02 -2.36
N GLY A 2 -17.95 1.07 -1.59
CA GLY A 2 -16.69 0.39 -1.85
C GLY A 2 -16.90 -1.04 -2.31
N VAL A 3 -15.87 -1.59 -2.97
CA VAL A 3 -15.84 -2.99 -3.37
C VAL A 3 -14.57 -3.63 -2.82
N SER A 4 -14.48 -4.95 -2.94
CA SER A 4 -13.35 -5.70 -2.43
C SER A 4 -12.89 -6.72 -3.47
N ASN A 5 -11.58 -6.74 -3.72
CA ASN A 5 -10.94 -7.69 -4.67
C ASN A 5 -11.46 -7.60 -6.10
N TYR A 6 -11.89 -6.41 -6.53
CA TYR A 6 -12.30 -6.19 -7.91
C TYR A 6 -11.08 -5.97 -8.81
N GLY A 7 -11.06 -6.64 -9.96
CA GLY A 7 -10.13 -6.32 -11.03
C GLY A 7 -10.64 -5.09 -11.82
N ILE A 8 -9.80 -4.58 -12.71
CA ILE A 8 -10.14 -3.39 -13.51
C ILE A 8 -11.37 -3.64 -14.39
N GLY A 9 -11.48 -4.83 -14.98
CA GLY A 9 -12.66 -5.20 -15.78
C GLY A 9 -13.94 -5.16 -14.97
N GLU A 10 -13.89 -5.63 -13.73
CA GLU A 10 -15.04 -5.60 -12.82
C GLU A 10 -15.40 -4.18 -12.41
N LEU A 11 -14.41 -3.31 -12.17
CA LEU A 11 -14.65 -1.91 -11.87
C LEU A 11 -15.36 -1.22 -13.04
N ASP A 12 -14.89 -1.48 -14.26
CA ASP A 12 -15.49 -0.88 -15.46
C ASP A 12 -16.92 -1.39 -15.69
N GLN A 13 -17.15 -2.67 -15.40
CA GLN A 13 -18.47 -3.27 -15.53
C GLN A 13 -19.48 -2.64 -14.57
N VAL A 14 -19.10 -2.43 -13.31
CA VAL A 14 -19.95 -1.76 -12.33
C VAL A 14 -20.22 -0.32 -12.74
N THR A 15 -19.20 0.37 -13.22
CA THR A 15 -19.34 1.76 -13.68
C THR A 15 -20.32 1.86 -14.84
N ARG A 16 -20.24 0.95 -15.80
CA ARG A 16 -21.17 0.93 -16.93
C ARG A 16 -22.62 0.61 -16.49
N ALA A 17 -22.76 -0.30 -15.52
CA ALA A 17 -24.07 -0.72 -15.04
C ALA A 17 -24.78 0.34 -14.19
N THR A 18 -24.01 1.12 -13.41
CA THR A 18 -24.57 2.06 -12.43
C THR A 18 -24.38 3.52 -12.81
N GLY A 19 -23.51 3.81 -13.77
CA GLY A 19 -23.13 5.17 -14.13
C GLY A 19 -22.13 5.81 -13.19
N GLN A 20 -21.63 5.07 -12.20
CA GLN A 20 -20.71 5.61 -11.20
C GLN A 20 -19.70 4.56 -10.77
N ALA A 21 -18.41 4.94 -10.74
CA ALA A 21 -17.36 4.06 -10.24
C ALA A 21 -17.46 3.89 -8.72
N PRO A 22 -17.08 2.72 -8.18
CA PRO A 22 -16.92 2.58 -6.74
C PRO A 22 -15.89 3.59 -6.22
N GLN A 23 -16.09 4.08 -5.01
CA GLN A 23 -15.16 5.04 -4.42
C GLN A 23 -13.86 4.38 -3.96
N VAL A 24 -13.93 3.14 -3.50
CA VAL A 24 -12.81 2.41 -2.91
C VAL A 24 -12.82 0.97 -3.42
N ASN A 25 -11.63 0.45 -3.72
CA ASN A 25 -11.42 -0.98 -3.96
C ASN A 25 -10.41 -1.50 -2.94
N GLN A 26 -10.85 -2.42 -2.09
CA GLN A 26 -10.02 -3.00 -1.03
C GLN A 26 -9.37 -4.27 -1.55
N ILE A 27 -8.04 -4.27 -1.63
CA ILE A 27 -7.27 -5.42 -2.15
C ILE A 27 -6.04 -5.67 -1.28
N PRO A 28 -5.43 -6.87 -1.36
CA PRO A 28 -4.14 -7.09 -0.72
C PRO A 28 -3.10 -6.16 -1.35
N TRP A 29 -2.31 -5.49 -0.52
CA TRP A 29 -1.30 -4.57 -1.01
C TRP A 29 -0.10 -4.55 -0.07
N ALA A 30 1.08 -4.59 -0.64
CA ALA A 30 2.35 -4.56 0.09
C ALA A 30 3.46 -4.26 -0.91
N PRO A 31 4.67 -3.92 -0.47
CA PRO A 31 5.77 -3.70 -1.41
C PRO A 31 6.01 -4.84 -2.39
N THR A 32 5.87 -6.09 -1.95
CA THR A 32 6.03 -7.25 -2.84
C THR A 32 4.90 -7.42 -3.84
N LEU A 33 3.77 -6.77 -3.61
CA LEU A 33 2.59 -6.82 -4.48
C LEU A 33 2.45 -5.57 -5.32
N TYR A 34 3.36 -4.61 -5.18
CA TYR A 34 3.28 -3.34 -5.87
C TYR A 34 3.18 -3.52 -7.38
N ASP A 35 2.21 -2.84 -7.98
CA ASP A 35 1.96 -2.82 -9.41
C ASP A 35 1.60 -1.39 -9.80
N ALA A 36 2.54 -0.70 -10.41
CA ALA A 36 2.38 0.70 -10.79
C ALA A 36 1.24 0.89 -11.79
N THR A 37 1.07 -0.06 -12.71
CA THR A 37 0.00 -0.01 -13.71
C THR A 37 -1.36 -0.13 -13.03
N LEU A 38 -1.51 -1.07 -12.13
CA LEU A 38 -2.77 -1.27 -11.40
C LEU A 38 -3.12 -0.03 -10.57
N LEU A 39 -2.13 0.55 -9.89
CA LEU A 39 -2.34 1.77 -9.10
C LEU A 39 -2.79 2.93 -10.00
N ALA A 40 -2.11 3.12 -11.14
CA ALA A 40 -2.47 4.17 -12.09
C ALA A 40 -3.89 3.95 -12.66
N GLN A 41 -4.26 2.71 -12.96
CA GLN A 41 -5.59 2.37 -13.47
C GLN A 41 -6.69 2.71 -12.47
N HIS A 42 -6.43 2.51 -11.17
CA HIS A 42 -7.37 2.93 -10.12
C HIS A 42 -7.51 4.45 -10.08
N ARG A 43 -6.37 5.16 -10.13
CA ARG A 43 -6.37 6.63 -10.12
C ARG A 43 -7.11 7.22 -11.31
N GLU A 44 -6.92 6.66 -12.50
CA GLU A 44 -7.60 7.11 -13.72
C GLU A 44 -9.13 7.01 -13.60
N ARG A 45 -9.60 6.06 -12.80
CA ARG A 45 -11.03 5.83 -12.60
C ARG A 45 -11.60 6.53 -11.38
N GLY A 46 -10.74 7.26 -10.65
CA GLY A 46 -11.15 7.90 -9.42
C GLY A 46 -11.47 6.94 -8.28
N VAL A 47 -10.90 5.72 -8.34
CA VAL A 47 -11.08 4.70 -7.32
C VAL A 47 -9.89 4.71 -6.39
N VAL A 48 -10.13 4.86 -5.07
CA VAL A 48 -9.08 4.80 -4.07
C VAL A 48 -8.73 3.34 -3.82
N LEU A 49 -7.44 3.02 -3.90
CA LEU A 49 -6.96 1.69 -3.56
C LEU A 49 -6.76 1.63 -2.04
N GLU A 50 -7.39 0.65 -1.41
CA GLU A 50 -7.29 0.45 0.02
C GLU A 50 -6.62 -0.90 0.26
N GLY A 51 -5.42 -0.86 0.88
CA GLY A 51 -4.62 -2.06 1.11
C GLY A 51 -4.95 -2.71 2.44
N TYR A 52 -5.27 -3.99 2.40
CA TYR A 52 -5.39 -4.77 3.64
C TYR A 52 -4.21 -5.73 3.79
N SER A 53 -3.92 -6.10 5.02
CA SER A 53 -2.77 -6.94 5.37
C SER A 53 -1.43 -6.34 4.91
N PRO A 54 -1.17 -5.06 5.21
CA PRO A 54 -0.01 -4.36 4.65
C PRO A 54 1.33 -4.97 5.07
N LEU A 55 1.38 -5.64 6.21
CA LEU A 55 2.62 -6.21 6.73
C LEU A 55 2.73 -7.72 6.53
N LYS A 56 1.64 -8.40 6.24
CA LYS A 56 1.58 -9.86 6.17
C LYS A 56 2.46 -10.45 5.07
N ASN A 57 2.49 -9.80 3.92
CA ASN A 57 3.24 -10.29 2.76
C ASN A 57 4.57 -9.57 2.58
N THR A 58 5.05 -8.94 3.64
CA THR A 58 6.29 -8.16 3.62
C THR A 58 7.29 -8.76 4.61
N ASP A 59 8.48 -9.04 4.13
CA ASP A 59 9.58 -9.41 5.03
C ASP A 59 10.15 -8.11 5.63
N LEU A 60 9.77 -7.83 6.87
CA LEU A 60 10.19 -6.62 7.55
C LEU A 60 11.69 -6.59 7.85
N ARG A 61 12.39 -7.73 7.69
CA ARG A 61 13.84 -7.80 7.84
C ARG A 61 14.57 -7.59 6.52
N HIS A 62 13.85 -7.37 5.42
CA HIS A 62 14.49 -7.15 4.13
C HIS A 62 15.50 -6.00 4.23
N PRO A 63 16.73 -6.14 3.68
CA PRO A 63 17.78 -5.13 3.82
C PRO A 63 17.39 -3.73 3.38
N VAL A 64 16.60 -3.61 2.31
CA VAL A 64 16.12 -2.31 1.83
C VAL A 64 15.28 -1.62 2.89
N LEU A 65 14.34 -2.33 3.50
CA LEU A 65 13.47 -1.76 4.53
C LEU A 65 14.26 -1.46 5.81
N ALA A 66 15.17 -2.35 6.19
CA ALA A 66 15.99 -2.16 7.37
C ALA A 66 16.87 -0.91 7.26
N LYS A 67 17.48 -0.69 6.10
CA LYS A 67 18.34 0.48 5.87
C LYS A 67 17.52 1.78 5.90
N ILE A 68 16.41 1.82 5.21
CA ILE A 68 15.56 3.01 5.17
C ILE A 68 15.04 3.33 6.59
N ALA A 69 14.63 2.30 7.32
CA ALA A 69 14.18 2.46 8.70
C ALA A 69 15.27 3.06 9.57
N ALA A 70 16.50 2.53 9.47
CA ALA A 70 17.63 3.04 10.24
C ALA A 70 17.95 4.49 9.88
N ASP A 71 17.91 4.84 8.59
CA ASP A 71 18.20 6.18 8.13
C ASP A 71 17.19 7.21 8.66
N HIS A 72 15.96 6.80 8.90
CA HIS A 72 14.90 7.68 9.42
C HIS A 72 14.67 7.53 10.93
N GLY A 73 15.36 6.60 11.59
CA GLY A 73 15.16 6.35 13.02
C GLY A 73 13.78 5.80 13.35
N VAL A 74 13.23 4.98 12.46
CA VAL A 74 11.90 4.37 12.60
C VAL A 74 12.00 2.85 12.44
N THR A 75 10.88 2.15 12.58
CA THR A 75 10.85 0.70 12.39
C THR A 75 10.55 0.36 10.91
N PRO A 76 10.94 -0.84 10.45
CA PRO A 76 10.54 -1.29 9.10
C PRO A 76 9.02 -1.30 8.89
N ALA A 77 8.23 -1.63 9.91
CA ALA A 77 6.77 -1.57 9.81
C ALA A 77 6.30 -0.16 9.52
N GLN A 78 6.87 0.85 10.19
CA GLN A 78 6.55 2.25 9.94
C GLN A 78 6.93 2.67 8.52
N VAL A 79 8.06 2.17 7.99
CA VAL A 79 8.47 2.43 6.61
C VAL A 79 7.42 1.92 5.63
N VAL A 80 6.93 0.70 5.83
CA VAL A 80 5.90 0.11 4.96
C VAL A 80 4.61 0.90 5.02
N VAL A 81 4.17 1.30 6.20
CA VAL A 81 2.96 2.13 6.35
C VAL A 81 3.15 3.48 5.66
N ARG A 82 4.29 4.14 5.85
CA ARG A 82 4.56 5.43 5.20
C ARG A 82 4.63 5.28 3.68
N TRP A 83 5.17 4.18 3.18
CA TRP A 83 5.19 3.86 1.76
C TRP A 83 3.77 3.86 1.16
N HIS A 84 2.80 3.25 1.87
CA HIS A 84 1.40 3.30 1.45
C HIS A 84 0.90 4.74 1.40
N VAL A 85 1.15 5.51 2.46
CA VAL A 85 0.71 6.90 2.55
C VAL A 85 1.29 7.74 1.40
N ASP A 86 2.57 7.56 1.11
CA ASP A 86 3.24 8.33 0.07
C ASP A 86 2.77 7.95 -1.34
N HIS A 87 2.21 6.76 -1.52
CA HIS A 87 1.54 6.35 -2.75
C HIS A 87 0.04 6.67 -2.76
N GLU A 88 -0.46 7.34 -1.73
CA GLU A 88 -1.87 7.66 -1.58
C GLU A 88 -2.77 6.42 -1.55
N VAL A 89 -2.25 5.34 -1.00
CA VAL A 89 -2.98 4.10 -0.76
C VAL A 89 -3.44 4.08 0.70
N VAL A 90 -4.73 3.87 0.92
CA VAL A 90 -5.27 3.76 2.28
C VAL A 90 -4.86 2.43 2.87
N VAL A 91 -4.45 2.44 4.13
CA VAL A 91 -3.94 1.25 4.83
C VAL A 91 -4.91 0.87 5.94
N ILE A 92 -5.25 -0.43 6.00
CA ILE A 92 -6.09 -0.96 7.07
C ILE A 92 -5.22 -1.79 8.01
N PRO A 93 -5.14 -1.44 9.30
CA PRO A 93 -4.37 -2.22 10.26
C PRO A 93 -5.05 -3.56 10.54
N LYS A 94 -4.25 -4.61 10.70
CA LYS A 94 -4.75 -5.93 11.11
C LYS A 94 -4.55 -6.21 12.59
N SER A 95 -3.67 -5.47 13.25
CA SER A 95 -3.43 -5.67 14.67
C SER A 95 -4.65 -5.26 15.48
N VAL A 96 -4.98 -6.05 16.50
CA VAL A 96 -6.03 -5.70 17.46
C VAL A 96 -5.45 -5.05 18.71
N THR A 97 -4.14 -4.91 18.79
CA THR A 97 -3.45 -4.28 19.92
C THR A 97 -3.34 -2.77 19.69
N PRO A 98 -4.00 -1.92 20.48
CA PRO A 98 -3.96 -0.48 20.25
C PRO A 98 -2.55 0.11 20.22
N GLU A 99 -1.65 -0.40 21.06
CA GLU A 99 -0.26 0.07 21.11
C GLU A 99 0.47 -0.20 19.79
N ARG A 100 0.26 -1.35 19.17
CA ARG A 100 0.89 -1.70 17.89
C ARG A 100 0.32 -0.86 16.76
N ILE A 101 -1.00 -0.64 16.78
CA ILE A 101 -1.65 0.22 15.76
C ILE A 101 -1.07 1.63 15.88
N ALA A 102 -1.05 2.19 17.08
CA ALA A 102 -0.53 3.53 17.30
C ALA A 102 0.94 3.64 16.86
N ALA A 103 1.78 2.68 17.28
CA ALA A 103 3.20 2.69 16.96
C ALA A 103 3.46 2.55 15.46
N ASN A 104 2.79 1.59 14.79
CA ASN A 104 3.01 1.34 13.37
C ASN A 104 2.48 2.47 12.47
N PHE A 105 1.45 3.18 12.92
CA PHE A 105 0.82 4.25 12.15
C PHE A 105 1.29 5.65 12.58
N ASP A 106 2.28 5.72 13.45
CA ASP A 106 2.92 7.00 13.79
C ASP A 106 3.96 7.30 12.70
N VAL A 107 3.49 7.79 11.56
CA VAL A 107 4.31 7.96 10.37
C VAL A 107 4.28 9.39 9.82
N LEU A 108 3.66 10.32 10.51
CA LEU A 108 3.56 11.71 10.04
C LEU A 108 4.82 12.53 10.32
N GLY A 109 5.72 12.01 11.16
CA GLY A 109 6.95 12.69 11.53
C GLY A 109 8.09 12.55 10.52
N PHE A 110 7.90 11.77 9.45
CA PHE A 110 8.91 11.62 8.41
C PHE A 110 8.23 11.37 7.06
N SER A 111 9.00 11.48 5.98
CA SER A 111 8.54 11.13 4.64
C SER A 111 9.66 10.40 3.91
N LEU A 112 9.29 9.61 2.91
CA LEU A 112 10.25 8.86 2.11
C LEU A 112 10.68 9.70 0.91
N ALA A 113 11.99 9.68 0.61
CA ALA A 113 12.52 10.32 -0.58
C ALA A 113 12.09 9.50 -1.82
N GLU A 114 12.06 10.15 -2.97
CA GLU A 114 11.66 9.49 -4.22
C GLU A 114 12.50 8.25 -4.51
N GLU A 115 13.80 8.32 -4.25
CA GLU A 115 14.70 7.18 -4.43
C GLU A 115 14.34 6.04 -3.49
N GLU A 116 13.99 6.35 -2.24
CA GLU A 116 13.58 5.35 -1.27
C GLU A 116 12.29 4.67 -1.69
N LEU A 117 11.32 5.45 -2.17
CA LEU A 117 10.08 4.91 -2.72
C LEU A 117 10.36 3.94 -3.87
N ARG A 118 11.25 4.31 -4.79
CA ARG A 118 11.60 3.45 -5.91
C ARG A 118 12.25 2.14 -5.47
N ARG A 119 13.09 2.19 -4.44
CA ARG A 119 13.72 0.98 -3.91
C ARG A 119 12.68 0.04 -3.29
N ILE A 120 11.72 0.60 -2.58
CA ILE A 120 10.63 -0.20 -1.99
C ILE A 120 9.73 -0.75 -3.09
N ASP A 121 9.38 0.08 -4.08
CA ASP A 121 8.58 -0.35 -5.24
C ASP A 121 9.24 -1.53 -5.95
N GLY A 122 10.57 -1.55 -5.99
CA GLY A 122 11.34 -2.61 -6.63
C GLY A 122 11.28 -3.96 -5.93
N LEU A 123 10.76 -4.02 -4.71
CA LEU A 123 10.64 -5.29 -3.98
C LEU A 123 9.64 -6.24 -4.63
N SER A 124 8.71 -5.73 -5.44
CA SER A 124 7.78 -6.58 -6.19
C SER A 124 8.51 -7.46 -7.20
N GLY A 125 9.65 -7.01 -7.73
CA GLY A 125 10.49 -7.80 -8.63
C GLY A 125 11.14 -9.00 -7.96
N SER A 126 11.44 -8.91 -6.66
CA SER A 126 12.07 -10.01 -5.91
C SER A 126 11.16 -11.22 -5.77
N ARG A 127 9.86 -11.01 -5.75
CA ARG A 127 8.88 -12.09 -5.61
C ARG A 127 8.83 -13.02 -6.82
N ARG A 128 9.22 -12.53 -7.99
CA ARG A 128 9.12 -13.28 -9.25
C ARG A 128 10.28 -14.24 -9.48
N ARG A 129 11.26 -14.26 -8.59
CA ARG A 129 12.47 -15.08 -8.74
C ARG A 129 12.42 -16.37 -7.91
#